data_ca33daa57115ff802aa3a5007c579a17
#
_entry.id   ca33daa57115ff802aa3a5007c579a17
#
_cell.length_a   1.000
_cell.length_b   1.000
_cell.length_c   1.000
_cell.angle_alpha   90.00
_cell.angle_beta   90.00
_cell.angle_gamma   90.00
#
_symmetry.space_group_name_H-M   'P 1'
#
loop_
_entity.id
_entity.type
_entity.pdbx_description
1 polymer ?
#
loop_
_entity_poly.entity_id
_entity_poly.type
_entity_poly.pdbx_seq_one_letter_code
_entity_poly.pdbx_strand_id
1 'polypeptide(L)'
;MKKTLILMLAAGFALGAFLMSVWNAEQAAGERGREQLENALRQASVACYAAEGVYPPNPGYLQEHYGLLLDEERYMVFYESFADNLMPIITVLEREA
;
A
#
# COMPACT_ATOMS: atom_id res chain seq x y z
N MET A 1 12.06 31.70 -28.63
CA MET A 1 11.64 32.16 -27.32
C MET A 1 10.23 31.73 -26.93
N LYS A 2 9.24 31.80 -27.82
CA LYS A 2 7.86 31.41 -27.51
C LYS A 2 7.70 29.92 -27.21
N LYS A 3 8.45 29.06 -27.92
CA LYS A 3 8.39 27.59 -27.68
C LYS A 3 8.96 27.17 -26.34
N THR A 4 10.02 27.82 -25.86
CA THR A 4 10.65 27.54 -24.58
C THR A 4 9.75 27.96 -23.44
N LEU A 5 9.02 29.06 -23.58
CA LEU A 5 8.09 29.57 -22.58
C LEU A 5 6.88 28.65 -22.41
N ILE A 6 6.35 28.13 -23.53
CA ILE A 6 5.23 27.17 -23.49
C ILE A 6 5.65 25.84 -22.84
N LEU A 7 6.87 25.37 -23.13
CA LEU A 7 7.41 24.16 -22.50
C LEU A 7 7.60 24.32 -21.00
N MET A 8 8.08 25.47 -20.54
CA MET A 8 8.24 25.76 -19.12
C MET A 8 6.88 25.83 -18.39
N LEU A 9 5.88 26.43 -19.01
CA LEU A 9 4.53 26.51 -18.46
C LEU A 9 3.88 25.14 -18.37
N ALA A 10 4.04 24.29 -19.39
CA ALA A 10 3.51 22.93 -19.40
C ALA A 10 4.17 22.05 -18.32
N ALA A 11 5.48 22.16 -18.13
CA ALA A 11 6.21 21.44 -17.09
C ALA A 11 5.77 21.87 -15.69
N GLY A 12 5.61 23.16 -15.45
CA GLY A 12 5.12 23.70 -14.18
C GLY A 12 3.71 23.24 -13.86
N PHE A 13 2.84 23.16 -14.86
CA PHE A 13 1.46 22.70 -14.69
C PHE A 13 1.41 21.21 -14.35
N ALA A 14 2.23 20.39 -14.98
CA ALA A 14 2.33 18.95 -14.68
C ALA A 14 2.82 18.69 -13.26
N LEU A 15 3.82 19.43 -12.80
CA LEU A 15 4.32 19.34 -11.42
C LEU A 15 3.27 19.76 -10.39
N GLY A 16 2.55 20.84 -10.67
CA GLY A 16 1.46 21.31 -9.80
C GLY A 16 0.35 20.28 -9.69
N ALA A 17 -0.06 19.67 -10.79
CA ALA A 17 -1.09 18.62 -10.78
C ALA A 17 -0.64 17.39 -9.99
N PHE A 18 0.63 17.01 -10.11
CA PHE A 18 1.20 15.89 -9.35
C PHE A 18 1.19 16.16 -7.84
N LEU A 19 1.60 17.35 -7.42
CA LEU A 19 1.59 17.74 -6.01
C LEU A 19 0.18 17.77 -5.44
N MET A 20 -0.80 18.25 -6.19
CA MET A 20 -2.21 18.24 -5.75
C MET A 20 -2.74 16.82 -5.63
N SER A 21 -2.35 15.92 -6.50
CA SER A 21 -2.73 14.51 -6.43
C SER A 21 -2.22 13.84 -5.15
N VAL A 22 -0.98 14.12 -4.74
CA VAL A 22 -0.40 13.60 -3.50
C VAL A 22 -1.11 14.17 -2.28
N TRP A 23 -1.42 15.45 -2.28
CA TRP A 23 -2.15 16.09 -1.18
C TRP A 23 -3.55 15.53 -1.00
N ASN A 24 -4.27 15.29 -2.10
CA ASN A 24 -5.60 14.67 -2.04
C ASN A 24 -5.54 13.25 -1.49
N ALA A 25 -4.49 12.50 -1.79
CA ALA A 25 -4.28 11.16 -1.25
C ALA A 25 -4.11 11.18 0.28
N GLU A 26 -3.41 12.18 0.82
CA GLU A 26 -3.23 12.32 2.28
C GLU A 26 -4.53 12.66 2.98
N GLN A 27 -5.36 13.53 2.39
CA GLN A 27 -6.63 13.93 2.99
C GLN A 27 -7.69 12.84 2.93
N ALA A 28 -7.61 11.95 1.94
CA ALA A 28 -8.53 10.82 1.79
C ALA A 28 -8.05 9.57 2.55
N ALA A 29 -7.05 9.69 3.42
CA ALA A 29 -6.31 8.58 4.01
C ALA A 29 -7.06 7.76 5.08
N GLY A 30 -8.29 8.14 5.48
CA GLY A 30 -9.05 7.37 6.47
C GLY A 30 -9.43 5.97 5.97
N GLU A 31 -10.49 5.88 5.15
CA GLU A 31 -10.98 4.60 4.65
C GLU A 31 -10.08 3.99 3.56
N ARG A 32 -9.52 4.83 2.69
CA ARG A 32 -8.63 4.38 1.63
C ARG A 32 -7.32 3.79 2.16
N GLY A 33 -6.82 4.30 3.29
CA GLY A 33 -5.62 3.77 3.92
C GLY A 33 -5.78 2.32 4.34
N ARG A 34 -6.96 1.98 4.89
CA ARG A 34 -7.29 0.60 5.26
C ARG A 34 -7.32 -0.33 4.04
N GLU A 35 -8.00 0.07 2.97
CA GLU A 35 -8.07 -0.70 1.73
C GLU A 35 -6.70 -0.87 1.08
N GLN A 36 -5.90 0.18 1.08
CA GLN A 36 -4.54 0.13 0.53
C GLN A 36 -3.66 -0.84 1.31
N LEU A 37 -3.77 -0.83 2.64
CA LEU A 37 -3.01 -1.75 3.48
C LEU A 37 -3.45 -3.20 3.24
N GLU A 38 -4.75 -3.45 3.16
CA GLU A 38 -5.28 -4.78 2.86
C GLU A 38 -4.81 -5.27 1.49
N ASN A 39 -4.86 -4.42 0.46
CA ASN A 39 -4.35 -4.74 -0.86
C ASN A 39 -2.84 -4.98 -0.86
N ALA A 40 -2.08 -4.18 -0.12
CA ALA A 40 -0.63 -4.37 0.01
C ALA A 40 -0.29 -5.70 0.67
N LEU A 41 -1.03 -6.09 1.70
CA LEU A 41 -0.87 -7.38 2.36
C LEU A 41 -1.16 -8.54 1.41
N ARG A 42 -2.23 -8.44 0.63
CA ARG A 42 -2.58 -9.47 -0.36
C ARG A 42 -1.53 -9.58 -1.46
N GLN A 43 -1.10 -8.46 -2.01
CA GLN A 43 -0.07 -8.44 -3.06
C GLN A 43 1.26 -8.99 -2.56
N ALA A 44 1.65 -8.62 -1.35
CA ALA A 44 2.88 -9.13 -0.75
C ALA A 44 2.78 -10.63 -0.47
N SER A 45 1.60 -11.12 -0.06
CA SER A 45 1.35 -12.54 0.16
C SER A 45 1.46 -13.33 -1.13
N VAL A 46 0.91 -12.82 -2.23
CA VAL A 46 1.00 -13.45 -3.56
C VAL A 46 2.45 -13.44 -4.05
N ALA A 47 3.16 -12.34 -3.85
CA ALA A 47 4.58 -12.25 -4.21
C ALA A 47 5.42 -13.26 -3.43
N CYS A 48 5.13 -13.46 -2.15
CA CYS A 48 5.78 -14.47 -1.31
C CYS A 48 5.53 -15.87 -1.86
N TYR A 49 4.30 -16.20 -2.21
CA TYR A 49 3.95 -17.48 -2.81
C TYR A 49 4.68 -17.70 -4.14
N ALA A 50 4.73 -16.67 -4.97
CA ALA A 50 5.42 -16.76 -6.27
C ALA A 50 6.94 -16.97 -6.10
N ALA A 51 7.53 -16.37 -5.08
CA ALA A 51 8.96 -16.47 -4.83
C ALA A 51 9.36 -17.73 -4.06
N GLU A 52 8.56 -18.15 -3.08
CA GLU A 52 8.91 -19.20 -2.12
C GLU A 52 8.07 -20.47 -2.24
N GLY A 53 6.96 -20.42 -2.99
CA GLY A 53 6.06 -21.57 -3.14
C GLY A 53 5.10 -21.78 -1.98
N VAL A 54 5.12 -20.90 -0.99
CA VAL A 54 4.22 -20.92 0.16
C VAL A 54 3.79 -19.50 0.51
N TYR A 55 2.62 -19.38 1.10
CA TYR A 55 2.15 -18.09 1.61
C TYR A 55 2.82 -17.75 2.94
N PRO A 56 2.95 -16.46 3.30
CA PRO A 56 3.61 -16.09 4.54
C PRO A 56 2.81 -16.56 5.76
N PRO A 57 3.50 -16.99 6.84
CA PRO A 57 2.81 -17.50 8.04
C PRO A 57 2.15 -16.40 8.87
N ASN A 58 2.65 -15.18 8.77
CA ASN A 58 2.13 -14.02 9.52
C ASN A 58 2.55 -12.73 8.83
N PRO A 59 1.92 -11.58 9.19
CA PRO A 59 2.29 -10.29 8.60
C PRO A 59 3.73 -9.85 8.92
N GLY A 60 4.28 -10.26 10.07
CA GLY A 60 5.66 -9.94 10.45
C GLY A 60 6.68 -10.46 9.45
N TYR A 61 6.41 -11.63 8.87
CA TYR A 61 7.25 -12.19 7.82
C TYR A 61 7.35 -11.27 6.60
N LEU A 62 6.22 -10.66 6.22
CA LEU A 62 6.17 -9.71 5.10
C LEU A 62 6.93 -8.42 5.43
N GLN A 63 6.88 -7.98 6.68
CA GLN A 63 7.63 -6.80 7.12
C GLN A 63 9.14 -7.04 7.03
N GLU A 64 9.60 -8.19 7.47
CA GLU A 64 11.04 -8.52 7.50
C GLU A 64 11.60 -8.84 6.12
N HIS A 65 10.88 -9.60 5.31
CA HIS A 65 11.42 -10.14 4.05
C HIS A 65 10.98 -9.39 2.81
N TYR A 66 9.85 -8.68 2.85
CA TYR A 66 9.28 -8.00 1.69
C TYR A 66 9.15 -6.49 1.86
N GLY A 67 9.65 -5.97 2.98
CA GLY A 67 9.67 -4.53 3.22
C GLY A 67 8.30 -3.91 3.39
N LEU A 68 7.29 -4.69 3.78
CA LEU A 68 5.95 -4.19 4.02
C LEU A 68 5.94 -3.24 5.21
N LEU A 69 5.37 -2.07 5.04
CA LEU A 69 5.19 -1.10 6.11
C LEU A 69 3.82 -1.30 6.73
N LEU A 70 3.81 -1.58 8.04
CA LEU A 70 2.58 -1.81 8.79
C LEU A 70 2.53 -0.87 9.99
N ASP A 71 1.53 0.01 10.02
CA ASP A 71 1.30 0.90 11.14
C ASP A 71 0.33 0.25 12.13
N GLU A 72 0.89 -0.47 13.10
CA GLU A 72 0.12 -1.20 14.09
C GLU A 72 -0.60 -0.30 15.09
N GLU A 73 -0.15 0.94 15.24
CA GLU A 73 -0.81 1.93 16.09
C GLU A 73 -2.13 2.39 15.49
N ARG A 74 -2.21 2.46 14.17
CA ARG A 74 -3.36 2.99 13.45
C ARG A 74 -4.30 1.91 12.94
N TYR A 75 -3.77 0.74 12.58
CA TYR A 75 -4.54 -0.36 12.01
C TYR A 75 -4.35 -1.64 12.79
N MET A 76 -5.43 -2.39 12.91
CA MET A 76 -5.41 -3.73 13.49
C MET A 76 -5.55 -4.74 12.35
N VAL A 77 -4.60 -5.66 12.23
CA VAL A 77 -4.58 -6.66 11.17
C VAL A 77 -4.95 -8.02 11.74
N PHE A 78 -6.01 -8.61 11.20
CA PHE A 78 -6.38 -10.00 11.47
C PHE A 78 -5.87 -10.86 10.31
N TYR A 79 -5.04 -11.82 10.63
CA TYR A 79 -4.38 -12.67 9.64
C TYR A 79 -4.57 -14.13 10.06
N GLU A 80 -5.29 -14.89 9.23
CA GLU A 80 -5.51 -16.31 9.48
C GLU A 80 -4.93 -17.13 8.34
N SER A 81 -3.93 -17.96 8.66
CA SER A 81 -3.32 -18.90 7.74
C SER A 81 -3.80 -20.31 8.05
N PHE A 82 -4.47 -20.94 7.09
CA PHE A 82 -4.99 -22.30 7.25
C PHE A 82 -4.01 -23.36 6.74
N ALA A 83 -3.27 -23.03 5.68
CA ALA A 83 -2.30 -23.91 5.08
C ALA A 83 -1.31 -23.10 4.23
N ASP A 84 -0.11 -23.64 4.04
CA ASP A 84 0.95 -22.95 3.30
C ASP A 84 0.59 -22.69 1.83
N ASN A 85 -0.30 -23.48 1.27
CA ASN A 85 -0.71 -23.39 -0.13
C ASN A 85 -2.07 -22.73 -0.34
N LEU A 86 -2.68 -22.20 0.73
CA LEU A 86 -3.95 -21.48 0.66
C LEU A 86 -3.75 -20.02 1.01
N MET A 87 -4.43 -19.15 0.24
CA MET A 87 -4.40 -17.72 0.51
C MET A 87 -4.93 -17.44 1.91
N PRO A 88 -4.16 -16.74 2.77
CA PRO A 88 -4.63 -16.42 4.12
C PRO A 88 -5.79 -15.42 4.08
N ILE A 89 -6.62 -15.48 5.11
CA ILE A 89 -7.69 -14.50 5.29
C ILE A 89 -7.09 -13.27 5.97
N ILE A 90 -7.15 -12.14 5.29
CA ILE A 90 -6.58 -10.89 5.77
C ILE A 90 -7.70 -9.88 5.94
N THR A 91 -7.85 -9.36 7.15
CA THR A 91 -8.81 -8.31 7.47
C THR A 91 -8.10 -7.19 8.19
N VAL A 92 -8.25 -5.98 7.68
CA VAL A 92 -7.66 -4.78 8.28
C VAL A 92 -8.78 -3.91 8.84
N LEU A 93 -8.66 -3.56 10.12
CA LEU A 93 -9.58 -2.66 10.79
C LEU A 93 -8.82 -1.44 11.28
N GLU A 94 -9.46 -0.29 11.21
CA GLU A 94 -8.91 0.95 11.74
C GLU A 94 -9.12 0.98 13.26
N ARG A 95 -8.06 1.29 14.02
CA ARG A 95 -8.17 1.44 15.46
C ARG A 95 -8.85 2.76 15.78
N GLU A 96 -9.83 2.73 16.64
CA GLU A 96 -10.42 3.93 17.21
C GLU A 96 -9.47 4.51 18.25
N ALA A 97 -9.22 5.80 18.13
CA ALA A 97 -8.34 6.51 19.05
C ALA A 97 -8.98 6.65 20.43
#